data_d8245c950770274f8016d6df940115a1
#
_entry.id   d8245c950770274f8016d6df940115a1
#
_cell.length_a   1.000
_cell.length_b   1.000
_cell.length_c   1.000
_cell.angle_alpha   90.00
_cell.angle_beta   90.00
_cell.angle_gamma   90.00
#
_symmetry.space_group_name_H-M   'P 1'
#
loop_
_entity.id
_entity.type
_entity.pdbx_description
1 polymer ?
#
loop_
_entity_poly.entity_id
_entity_poly.type
_entity_poly.pdbx_seq_one_letter_code
_entity_poly.pdbx_strand_id
1 'polypeptide(L)'
;MRRKRRKRSRSAGRALKRQRKKLTPRQRLGVFLWTIGLLPAHVGLLLVIGGLIYLPSAASAQRADVEVRQNGAPATGEVVQIGRASTLSSGRSSGSTTYYPVTEQEIRGVQSRTEWKHYDSTDSGLWVVGQQLPLLYDMGGSTRMVIDTPEATALLGRKVSSFQRAMLIGAPASVVGFAVVYTDRRMNPDAREKRARARALRSKQLRRRTP
;
A
#
# COMPACT_ATOMS: atom_id res chain seq x y z
N MET A 1 -46.00 2.55 6.47
CA MET A 1 -44.89 3.55 6.63
C MET A 1 -43.81 3.52 5.56
N ARG A 2 -43.53 2.47 4.81
CA ARG A 2 -42.44 2.34 3.78
C ARG A 2 -42.61 3.27 2.54
N ARG A 3 -43.84 3.60 2.10
CA ARG A 3 -44.06 4.45 0.90
C ARG A 3 -43.65 5.93 1.08
N LYS A 4 -43.75 6.51 2.30
CA LYS A 4 -43.33 7.91 2.56
C LYS A 4 -41.80 8.11 2.50
N ARG A 5 -41.00 7.08 2.88
CA ARG A 5 -39.53 7.18 2.80
C ARG A 5 -39.01 7.18 1.36
N ARG A 6 -39.61 6.40 0.45
CA ARG A 6 -39.20 6.36 -0.99
C ARG A 6 -39.47 7.66 -1.73
N LYS A 7 -40.56 8.40 -1.41
CA LYS A 7 -40.84 9.70 -2.02
C LYS A 7 -39.83 10.77 -1.60
N ARG A 8 -39.40 10.78 -0.32
CA ARG A 8 -38.39 11.74 0.18
C ARG A 8 -37.00 11.55 -0.43
N SER A 9 -36.56 10.30 -0.70
CA SER A 9 -35.28 10.07 -1.34
C SER A 9 -35.26 10.48 -2.83
N ARG A 10 -36.37 10.31 -3.54
CA ARG A 10 -36.50 10.76 -4.94
C ARG A 10 -36.53 12.29 -5.08
N SER A 11 -37.13 12.98 -4.12
CA SER A 11 -37.16 14.46 -4.11
C SER A 11 -35.78 15.06 -3.83
N ALA A 12 -35.01 14.47 -2.90
CA ALA A 12 -33.64 14.90 -2.61
C ALA A 12 -32.70 14.70 -3.81
N GLY A 13 -32.83 13.57 -4.53
CA GLY A 13 -32.05 13.32 -5.74
C GLY A 13 -32.37 14.27 -6.89
N ARG A 14 -33.65 14.68 -7.04
CA ARG A 14 -34.06 15.69 -8.04
C ARG A 14 -33.58 17.11 -7.67
N ALA A 15 -33.57 17.46 -6.39
CA ALA A 15 -33.04 18.74 -5.91
C ALA A 15 -31.53 18.86 -6.16
N LEU A 16 -30.77 17.80 -5.91
CA LEU A 16 -29.33 17.73 -6.22
C LEU A 16 -29.03 17.81 -7.73
N LYS A 17 -29.86 17.17 -8.58
CA LYS A 17 -29.75 17.32 -10.04
C LYS A 17 -30.07 18.72 -10.53
N ARG A 18 -31.07 19.41 -9.92
CA ARG A 18 -31.39 20.80 -10.24
C ARG A 18 -30.33 21.80 -9.80
N GLN A 19 -29.67 21.56 -8.66
CA GLN A 19 -28.51 22.37 -8.24
C GLN A 19 -27.29 22.21 -9.14
N ARG A 20 -27.01 21.01 -9.67
CA ARG A 20 -25.93 20.81 -10.65
C ARG A 20 -26.14 21.56 -11.98
N LYS A 21 -27.39 21.75 -12.42
CA LYS A 21 -27.72 22.53 -13.63
C LYS A 21 -27.47 24.04 -13.48
N LYS A 22 -27.37 24.55 -12.26
CA LYS A 22 -27.18 26.00 -11.98
C LYS A 22 -25.71 26.39 -11.75
N LEU A 23 -24.76 25.46 -11.85
CA LEU A 23 -23.34 25.78 -11.75
C LEU A 23 -22.86 26.45 -13.03
N THR A 24 -22.21 27.59 -12.89
CA THR A 24 -21.54 28.26 -14.01
C THR A 24 -20.45 27.35 -14.59
N PRO A 25 -20.05 27.52 -15.86
CA PRO A 25 -18.97 26.72 -16.46
C PRO A 25 -17.68 26.72 -15.62
N ARG A 26 -17.31 27.87 -15.05
CA ARG A 26 -16.16 27.99 -14.13
C ARG A 26 -16.32 27.16 -12.86
N GLN A 27 -17.52 27.13 -12.27
CA GLN A 27 -17.79 26.32 -11.07
C GLN A 27 -17.80 24.82 -11.36
N ARG A 28 -18.25 24.40 -12.56
CA ARG A 28 -18.16 23.01 -13.00
C ARG A 28 -16.72 22.58 -13.19
N LEU A 29 -15.91 23.42 -13.82
CA LEU A 29 -14.48 23.19 -13.99
C LEU A 29 -13.77 23.07 -12.63
N GLY A 30 -14.05 23.95 -11.66
CA GLY A 30 -13.47 23.90 -10.34
C GLY A 30 -13.85 22.63 -9.55
N VAL A 31 -15.10 22.15 -9.65
CA VAL A 31 -15.51 20.89 -9.03
C VAL A 31 -14.80 19.70 -9.68
N PHE A 32 -14.63 19.72 -11.00
CA PHE A 32 -13.94 18.70 -11.75
C PHE A 32 -12.45 18.66 -11.42
N LEU A 33 -11.76 19.80 -11.46
CA LEU A 33 -10.35 19.93 -11.10
C LEU A 33 -10.10 19.53 -9.64
N TRP A 34 -10.99 19.90 -8.73
CA TRP A 34 -10.89 19.51 -7.33
C TRP A 34 -11.01 18.01 -7.13
N THR A 35 -11.93 17.35 -7.85
CA THR A 35 -12.12 15.89 -7.75
C THR A 35 -10.94 15.15 -8.37
N ILE A 36 -10.45 15.60 -9.53
CA ILE A 36 -9.30 14.99 -10.22
C ILE A 36 -7.99 15.26 -9.47
N GLY A 37 -7.80 16.46 -8.90
CA GLY A 37 -6.58 16.79 -8.18
C GLY A 37 -6.49 16.16 -6.79
N LEU A 38 -7.62 16.01 -6.10
CA LEU A 38 -7.62 15.50 -4.73
C LEU A 38 -7.27 14.01 -4.65
N LEU A 39 -7.71 13.21 -5.61
CA LEU A 39 -7.49 11.77 -5.63
C LEU A 39 -6.02 11.41 -5.85
N PRO A 40 -5.32 11.91 -6.89
CA PRO A 40 -3.89 11.67 -7.05
C PRO A 40 -3.04 12.30 -5.93
N ALA A 41 -3.46 13.44 -5.36
CA ALA A 41 -2.77 14.02 -4.20
C ALA A 41 -2.77 13.09 -2.99
N HIS A 42 -3.92 12.49 -2.65
CA HIS A 42 -4.01 11.57 -1.52
C HIS A 42 -3.31 10.24 -1.80
N VAL A 43 -3.52 9.67 -2.98
CA VAL A 43 -2.85 8.40 -3.37
C VAL A 43 -1.34 8.59 -3.40
N GLY A 44 -0.86 9.68 -4.02
CA GLY A 44 0.56 9.98 -4.08
C GLY A 44 1.16 10.21 -2.69
N LEU A 45 0.46 10.92 -1.81
CA LEU A 45 0.90 11.13 -0.43
C LEU A 45 0.99 9.81 0.35
N LEU A 46 0.01 8.92 0.21
CA LEU A 46 0.05 7.60 0.83
C LEU A 46 1.22 6.75 0.32
N LEU A 47 1.52 6.80 -0.97
CA LEU A 47 2.68 6.13 -1.55
C LEU A 47 4.01 6.69 -1.01
N VAL A 48 4.11 8.00 -0.84
CA VAL A 48 5.31 8.64 -0.26
C VAL A 48 5.46 8.26 1.21
N ILE A 49 4.40 8.36 2.02
CA ILE A 49 4.43 7.99 3.44
C ILE A 49 4.76 6.50 3.59
N GLY A 50 4.10 5.64 2.82
CA GLY A 50 4.39 4.21 2.80
C GLY A 50 5.85 3.93 2.43
N GLY A 51 6.36 4.60 1.38
CA GLY A 51 7.75 4.49 0.97
C GLY A 51 8.73 4.95 2.05
N LEU A 52 8.47 6.08 2.71
CA LEU A 52 9.32 6.59 3.80
C LEU A 52 9.38 5.67 5.01
N ILE A 53 8.31 4.94 5.28
CA ILE A 53 8.25 3.98 6.40
C ILE A 53 8.96 2.67 6.03
N TYR A 54 8.68 2.13 4.83
CA TYR A 54 9.11 0.80 4.44
C TYR A 54 10.49 0.78 3.76
N LEU A 55 10.87 1.85 3.03
CA LEU A 55 12.13 1.87 2.30
C LEU A 55 13.37 1.76 3.21
N PRO A 56 13.47 2.44 4.36
CA PRO A 56 14.62 2.30 5.26
C PRO A 56 14.77 0.87 5.78
N SER A 57 13.67 0.22 6.17
CA SER A 57 13.70 -1.16 6.66
C SER A 57 14.07 -2.16 5.54
N ALA A 58 13.53 -1.98 4.33
CA ALA A 58 13.88 -2.80 3.18
C ALA A 58 15.34 -2.60 2.74
N ALA A 59 15.82 -1.35 2.75
CA ALA A 59 17.20 -1.03 2.39
C ALA A 59 18.21 -1.55 3.43
N SER A 60 17.87 -1.48 4.73
CA SER A 60 18.72 -2.04 5.79
C SER A 60 18.78 -3.57 5.71
N ALA A 61 17.64 -4.23 5.44
CA ALA A 61 17.60 -5.66 5.20
C ALA A 61 18.46 -6.06 4.00
N GLN A 62 18.34 -5.33 2.88
CA GLN A 62 19.13 -5.60 1.68
C GLN A 62 20.64 -5.40 1.92
N ARG A 63 21.05 -4.35 2.64
CA ARG A 63 22.46 -4.15 3.00
C ARG A 63 23.00 -5.27 3.86
N ALA A 64 22.24 -5.71 4.85
CA ALA A 64 22.61 -6.83 5.70
C ALA A 64 22.71 -8.15 4.92
N ASP A 65 21.82 -8.36 3.95
CA ASP A 65 21.88 -9.51 3.05
C ASP A 65 23.14 -9.48 2.17
N VAL A 66 23.52 -8.30 1.65
CA VAL A 66 24.75 -8.11 0.87
C VAL A 66 25.98 -8.42 1.73
N GLU A 67 26.00 -7.96 2.98
CA GLU A 67 27.10 -8.23 3.92
C GLU A 67 27.26 -9.70 4.21
N VAL A 68 26.14 -10.41 4.49
CA VAL A 68 26.15 -11.87 4.71
C VAL A 68 26.56 -12.60 3.44
N ARG A 69 26.18 -12.14 2.24
CA ARG A 69 26.63 -12.74 0.98
C ARG A 69 28.13 -12.58 0.71
N GLN A 70 28.71 -11.50 1.18
CA GLN A 70 30.14 -11.24 1.00
C GLN A 70 31.03 -11.97 2.01
N ASN A 71 30.57 -12.08 3.26
CA ASN A 71 31.38 -12.52 4.39
C ASN A 71 30.80 -13.73 5.12
N GLY A 72 29.67 -14.26 4.70
CA GLY A 72 28.97 -15.35 5.38
C GLY A 72 29.61 -16.71 5.09
N ALA A 73 29.45 -17.64 6.02
CA ALA A 73 29.82 -19.00 5.83
C ALA A 73 28.70 -19.80 5.16
N PRO A 74 29.06 -20.77 4.29
CA PRO A 74 28.07 -21.59 3.61
C PRO A 74 27.39 -22.58 4.56
N ALA A 75 26.10 -22.79 4.33
CA ALA A 75 25.31 -23.85 4.95
C ALA A 75 24.28 -24.37 3.94
N THR A 76 23.60 -25.44 4.29
CA THR A 76 22.52 -25.99 3.48
C THR A 76 21.29 -26.16 4.36
N GLY A 77 20.14 -25.76 3.83
CA GLY A 77 18.85 -25.97 4.48
C GLY A 77 17.91 -26.75 3.59
N GLU A 78 17.17 -27.68 4.17
CA GLU A 78 16.13 -28.41 3.47
C GLU A 78 14.78 -27.73 3.65
N VAL A 79 14.03 -27.54 2.57
CA VAL A 79 12.67 -27.00 2.62
C VAL A 79 11.74 -28.07 3.17
N VAL A 80 11.29 -27.89 4.39
CA VAL A 80 10.40 -28.86 5.07
C VAL A 80 8.93 -28.48 4.92
N GLN A 81 8.65 -27.20 4.63
CA GLN A 81 7.29 -26.71 4.50
C GLN A 81 7.22 -25.47 3.61
N ILE A 82 6.11 -25.28 2.91
CA ILE A 82 5.77 -24.03 2.22
C ILE A 82 4.77 -23.26 3.07
N GLY A 83 5.22 -22.12 3.60
CA GLY A 83 4.35 -21.18 4.31
C GLY A 83 3.51 -20.37 3.35
N ARG A 84 2.34 -19.90 3.80
CA ARG A 84 1.42 -19.06 3.02
C ARG A 84 1.13 -17.78 3.78
N ALA A 85 1.22 -16.65 3.11
CA ALA A 85 0.76 -15.38 3.62
C ALA A 85 -0.31 -14.83 2.68
N SER A 86 -1.46 -14.41 3.25
CA SER A 86 -2.52 -13.77 2.48
C SER A 86 -2.62 -12.31 2.90
N THR A 87 -2.58 -11.40 1.93
CA THR A 87 -2.94 -10.01 2.17
C THR A 87 -4.46 -9.91 2.15
N LEU A 88 -5.06 -9.71 3.33
CA LEU A 88 -6.48 -9.39 3.44
C LEU A 88 -6.71 -8.00 2.81
N SER A 89 -7.24 -7.99 1.61
CA SER A 89 -7.76 -6.76 1.02
C SER A 89 -9.15 -6.52 1.61
N SER A 90 -9.30 -5.49 2.41
CA SER A 90 -10.60 -5.00 2.89
C SER A 90 -11.36 -4.34 1.73
N GLY A 91 -11.94 -5.14 0.88
CA GLY A 91 -12.69 -4.66 -0.28
C GLY A 91 -12.81 -5.74 -1.36
N ARG A 92 -13.60 -5.51 -2.37
CA ARG A 92 -13.95 -6.41 -3.47
C ARG A 92 -12.80 -6.92 -4.36
N SER A 93 -11.54 -6.72 -4.00
CA SER A 93 -10.38 -7.26 -4.70
C SER A 93 -9.94 -8.56 -4.04
N SER A 94 -9.74 -9.59 -4.85
CA SER A 94 -9.15 -10.86 -4.43
C SER A 94 -7.79 -10.60 -3.76
N GLY A 95 -7.64 -10.97 -2.49
CA GLY A 95 -6.37 -10.93 -1.79
C GLY A 95 -5.34 -11.77 -2.56
N SER A 96 -4.10 -11.28 -2.67
CA SER A 96 -3.02 -12.08 -3.22
C SER A 96 -2.48 -13.01 -2.13
N THR A 97 -2.32 -14.29 -2.47
CA THR A 97 -1.62 -15.26 -1.63
C THR A 97 -0.17 -15.31 -2.09
N THR A 98 0.75 -15.22 -1.14
CA THR A 98 2.17 -15.43 -1.39
C THR A 98 2.66 -16.67 -0.64
N TYR A 99 3.70 -17.30 -1.17
CA TYR A 99 4.28 -18.53 -0.67
C TYR A 99 5.75 -18.28 -0.31
N TYR A 100 6.21 -18.80 0.83
CA TYR A 100 7.60 -18.67 1.27
C TYR A 100 8.12 -20.01 1.79
N PRO A 101 9.42 -20.29 1.65
CA PRO A 101 10.00 -21.54 2.14
C PRO A 101 10.16 -21.49 3.67
N VAL A 102 10.01 -22.65 4.29
CA VAL A 102 10.40 -22.91 5.68
C VAL A 102 11.46 -23.99 5.61
N THR A 103 12.67 -23.69 6.09
CA THR A 103 13.78 -24.62 6.04
C THR A 103 14.13 -25.13 7.43
N GLU A 104 14.64 -26.37 7.45
CA GLU A 104 15.42 -26.92 8.56
C GLU A 104 16.89 -26.97 8.14
N GLN A 105 17.75 -26.45 8.99
CA GLN A 105 19.19 -26.41 8.77
C GLN A 105 19.96 -26.74 10.06
N GLU A 106 21.14 -27.30 9.91
CA GLU A 106 22.08 -27.47 11.00
C GLU A 106 23.22 -26.45 10.84
N ILE A 107 23.42 -25.60 11.84
CA ILE A 107 24.49 -24.61 11.88
C ILE A 107 25.26 -24.79 13.17
N ARG A 108 26.56 -25.10 13.06
CA ARG A 108 27.43 -25.33 14.22
C ARG A 108 26.93 -26.43 15.18
N GLY A 109 26.32 -27.50 14.64
CA GLY A 109 25.75 -28.60 15.43
C GLY A 109 24.39 -28.27 16.06
N VAL A 110 23.79 -27.10 15.78
CA VAL A 110 22.47 -26.73 16.29
C VAL A 110 21.46 -26.80 15.14
N GLN A 111 20.47 -27.66 15.30
CA GLN A 111 19.34 -27.69 14.37
C GLN A 111 18.43 -26.50 14.63
N SER A 112 18.05 -25.80 13.56
CA SER A 112 17.17 -24.68 13.62
C SER A 112 16.17 -24.69 12.44
N ARG A 113 14.98 -24.14 12.69
CA ARG A 113 13.93 -23.99 11.69
C ARG A 113 13.70 -22.53 11.42
N THR A 114 13.73 -22.13 10.16
CA THR A 114 13.61 -20.72 9.75
C THR A 114 12.49 -20.53 8.74
N GLU A 115 11.62 -19.52 8.99
CA GLU A 115 10.59 -19.07 8.06
C GLU A 115 11.12 -17.88 7.24
N TRP A 116 11.22 -18.05 5.93
CA TRP A 116 11.81 -17.06 5.03
C TRP A 116 10.74 -16.11 4.41
N LYS A 117 9.99 -15.43 5.26
CA LYS A 117 8.91 -14.52 4.83
C LYS A 117 9.37 -13.39 3.91
N HIS A 118 10.66 -13.05 3.92
CA HIS A 118 11.22 -12.03 3.05
C HIS A 118 11.36 -12.50 1.60
N TYR A 119 11.41 -13.81 1.37
CA TYR A 119 11.52 -14.43 0.06
C TYR A 119 10.18 -14.97 -0.44
N ASP A 120 9.07 -14.33 -0.03
CA ASP A 120 7.74 -14.70 -0.49
C ASP A 120 7.54 -14.37 -1.99
N SER A 121 6.88 -15.28 -2.69
CA SER A 121 6.56 -15.20 -4.11
C SER A 121 5.07 -15.49 -4.35
N THR A 122 4.50 -14.92 -5.39
CA THR A 122 3.16 -15.31 -5.88
C THR A 122 3.19 -16.62 -6.67
N ASP A 123 4.38 -17.06 -7.08
CA ASP A 123 4.58 -18.34 -7.73
C ASP A 123 4.67 -19.46 -6.67
N SER A 124 3.68 -20.34 -6.67
CA SER A 124 3.61 -21.47 -5.73
C SER A 124 4.61 -22.59 -6.05
N GLY A 125 5.17 -22.60 -7.27
CA GLY A 125 6.12 -23.62 -7.72
C GLY A 125 7.60 -23.25 -7.51
N LEU A 126 7.87 -22.02 -7.06
CA LEU A 126 9.24 -21.54 -6.88
C LEU A 126 10.01 -22.31 -5.81
N TRP A 127 9.32 -22.71 -4.73
CA TRP A 127 9.88 -23.46 -3.62
C TRP A 127 9.22 -24.82 -3.54
N VAL A 128 10.02 -25.89 -3.37
CA VAL A 128 9.52 -27.27 -3.34
C VAL A 128 9.96 -27.94 -2.05
N VAL A 129 9.04 -28.66 -1.38
CA VAL A 129 9.36 -29.42 -0.18
C VAL A 129 10.38 -30.52 -0.53
N GLY A 130 11.40 -30.70 0.30
CA GLY A 130 12.55 -31.56 0.04
C GLY A 130 13.68 -30.91 -0.77
N GLN A 131 13.46 -29.67 -1.26
CA GLN A 131 14.52 -28.94 -1.97
C GLN A 131 15.63 -28.53 -1.01
N GLN A 132 16.88 -28.77 -1.41
CA GLN A 132 18.06 -28.28 -0.71
C GLN A 132 18.36 -26.85 -1.18
N LEU A 133 18.39 -25.90 -0.26
CA LEU A 133 18.73 -24.52 -0.53
C LEU A 133 20.12 -24.18 0.00
N PRO A 134 20.99 -23.58 -0.82
CA PRO A 134 22.24 -23.02 -0.34
C PRO A 134 21.93 -21.80 0.53
N LEU A 135 22.49 -21.75 1.70
CA LEU A 135 22.35 -20.69 2.68
C LEU A 135 23.71 -20.09 2.98
N LEU A 136 23.71 -18.81 3.34
CA LEU A 136 24.87 -18.15 3.94
C LEU A 136 24.46 -17.65 5.31
N TYR A 137 25.28 -17.83 6.32
CA TYR A 137 25.04 -17.32 7.66
C TYR A 137 26.19 -16.43 8.13
N ASP A 138 25.84 -15.43 8.94
CA ASP A 138 26.80 -14.50 9.50
C ASP A 138 27.65 -15.16 10.57
N MET A 139 28.98 -15.10 10.42
CA MET A 139 29.93 -15.60 11.40
C MET A 139 30.14 -14.67 12.59
N GLY A 140 29.74 -13.41 12.48
CA GLY A 140 29.93 -12.37 13.49
C GLY A 140 29.00 -12.44 14.70
N GLY A 141 28.23 -13.53 14.86
CA GLY A 141 27.38 -13.78 16.03
C GLY A 141 25.93 -13.29 15.88
N SER A 142 25.58 -12.66 14.76
CA SER A 142 24.18 -12.42 14.44
C SER A 142 23.52 -13.72 13.97
N THR A 143 22.23 -13.88 14.26
CA THR A 143 21.44 -15.03 13.75
C THR A 143 20.98 -14.83 12.31
N ARG A 144 21.65 -13.92 11.55
CA ARG A 144 21.27 -13.61 10.19
C ARG A 144 21.72 -14.68 9.22
N MET A 145 20.78 -15.04 8.36
CA MET A 145 20.99 -15.97 7.27
C MET A 145 20.32 -15.45 6.02
N VAL A 146 20.83 -15.84 4.87
CA VAL A 146 20.25 -15.51 3.56
C VAL A 146 20.20 -16.75 2.69
N ILE A 147 19.20 -16.85 1.83
CA ILE A 147 19.16 -17.86 0.77
C ILE A 147 20.06 -17.40 -0.37
N ASP A 148 21.05 -18.20 -0.72
CA ASP A 148 22.03 -17.86 -1.75
C ASP A 148 21.67 -18.48 -3.09
N THR A 149 20.52 -18.06 -3.63
CA THR A 149 20.08 -18.40 -4.99
C THR A 149 19.81 -17.15 -5.79
N PRO A 150 19.97 -17.21 -7.14
CA PRO A 150 19.67 -16.09 -8.01
C PRO A 150 18.20 -15.66 -7.94
N GLU A 151 17.29 -16.60 -7.74
CA GLU A 151 15.84 -16.36 -7.61
C GLU A 151 15.55 -15.56 -6.32
N ALA A 152 16.14 -15.95 -5.19
CA ALA A 152 16.00 -15.24 -3.92
C ALA A 152 16.53 -13.81 -4.03
N THR A 153 17.68 -13.62 -4.66
CA THR A 153 18.26 -12.29 -4.91
C THR A 153 17.37 -11.46 -5.79
N ALA A 154 16.80 -12.03 -6.85
CA ALA A 154 15.88 -11.33 -7.75
C ALA A 154 14.57 -10.93 -7.04
N LEU A 155 14.05 -11.76 -6.12
CA LEU A 155 12.84 -11.42 -5.34
C LEU A 155 13.06 -10.18 -4.47
N LEU A 156 14.18 -10.13 -3.75
CA LEU A 156 14.54 -8.97 -2.92
C LEU A 156 14.74 -7.72 -3.77
N GLY A 157 15.47 -7.81 -4.87
CA GLY A 157 15.67 -6.72 -5.81
C GLY A 157 14.36 -6.16 -6.39
N ARG A 158 13.40 -7.04 -6.74
CA ARG A 158 12.07 -6.63 -7.22
C ARG A 158 11.28 -5.88 -6.15
N LYS A 159 11.35 -6.30 -4.89
CA LYS A 159 10.64 -5.61 -3.79
C LYS A 159 11.17 -4.19 -3.60
N VAL A 160 12.48 -4.01 -3.48
CA VAL A 160 13.09 -2.69 -3.32
C VAL A 160 12.78 -1.81 -4.53
N SER A 161 12.95 -2.32 -5.75
CA SER A 161 12.65 -1.54 -6.97
C SER A 161 11.18 -1.15 -7.09
N SER A 162 10.24 -1.98 -6.63
CA SER A 162 8.81 -1.66 -6.64
C SER A 162 8.48 -0.50 -5.70
N PHE A 163 9.07 -0.45 -4.51
CA PHE A 163 8.93 0.67 -3.59
C PHE A 163 9.55 1.96 -4.14
N GLN A 164 10.74 1.88 -4.73
CA GLN A 164 11.38 3.03 -5.37
C GLN A 164 10.53 3.59 -6.51
N ARG A 165 9.99 2.73 -7.38
CA ARG A 165 9.07 3.14 -8.46
C ARG A 165 7.80 3.78 -7.92
N ALA A 166 7.20 3.21 -6.86
CA ALA A 166 6.03 3.78 -6.23
C ALA A 166 6.29 5.20 -5.69
N MET A 167 7.44 5.44 -5.08
CA MET A 167 7.85 6.78 -4.63
C MET A 167 8.09 7.74 -5.77
N LEU A 168 8.78 7.30 -6.84
CA LEU A 168 9.05 8.12 -8.02
C LEU A 168 7.76 8.59 -8.73
N ILE A 169 6.72 7.78 -8.70
CA ILE A 169 5.40 8.13 -9.27
C ILE A 169 4.56 8.93 -8.24
N GLY A 170 4.61 8.53 -6.99
CA GLY A 170 3.79 9.10 -5.92
C GLY A 170 4.16 10.54 -5.58
N ALA A 171 5.44 10.88 -5.56
CA ALA A 171 5.91 12.21 -5.22
C ALA A 171 5.42 13.29 -6.23
N PRO A 172 5.67 13.16 -7.53
CA PRO A 172 5.16 14.15 -8.50
C PRO A 172 3.63 14.18 -8.57
N ALA A 173 2.95 13.03 -8.45
CA ALA A 173 1.50 12.98 -8.40
C ALA A 173 0.92 13.76 -7.21
N SER A 174 1.56 13.68 -6.05
CA SER A 174 1.18 14.48 -4.87
C SER A 174 1.35 15.96 -5.11
N VAL A 175 2.51 16.38 -5.63
CA VAL A 175 2.83 17.80 -5.89
C VAL A 175 1.81 18.39 -6.88
N VAL A 176 1.58 17.71 -8.00
CA VAL A 176 0.60 18.15 -9.01
C VAL A 176 -0.81 18.20 -8.43
N GLY A 177 -1.23 17.17 -7.70
CA GLY A 177 -2.55 17.14 -7.09
C GLY A 177 -2.76 18.26 -6.06
N PHE A 178 -1.78 18.54 -5.21
CA PHE A 178 -1.84 19.67 -4.26
C PHE A 178 -1.82 21.01 -4.97
N ALA A 179 -0.99 21.19 -6.01
CA ALA A 179 -0.97 22.42 -6.81
C ALA A 179 -2.32 22.72 -7.45
N VAL A 180 -2.99 21.70 -8.01
CA VAL A 180 -4.34 21.83 -8.58
C VAL A 180 -5.37 22.24 -7.50
N VAL A 181 -5.33 21.60 -6.33
CA VAL A 181 -6.24 21.94 -5.23
C VAL A 181 -5.96 23.35 -4.68
N TYR A 182 -4.69 23.74 -4.59
CA TYR A 182 -4.30 25.06 -4.12
C TYR A 182 -4.75 26.16 -5.07
N THR A 183 -4.54 26.00 -6.37
CA THR A 183 -4.95 26.95 -7.40
C THR A 183 -6.47 27.09 -7.45
N ASP A 184 -7.25 25.98 -7.37
CA ASP A 184 -8.71 26.05 -7.29
C ASP A 184 -9.17 26.83 -6.04
N ARG A 185 -8.52 26.62 -4.89
CA ARG A 185 -8.84 27.37 -3.66
C ARG A 185 -8.58 28.87 -3.79
N ARG A 186 -7.53 29.27 -4.51
CA ARG A 186 -7.15 30.66 -4.72
C ARG A 186 -8.09 31.35 -5.72
N MET A 187 -8.51 30.63 -6.77
CA MET A 187 -9.38 31.16 -7.81
C MET A 187 -10.88 31.21 -7.42
N ASN A 188 -11.30 30.39 -6.44
CA ASN A 188 -12.70 30.27 -6.03
C ASN A 188 -12.91 30.45 -4.51
N PRO A 189 -12.63 31.65 -3.94
CA PRO A 189 -12.81 31.89 -2.50
C PRO A 189 -14.25 31.67 -2.04
N ASP A 190 -15.27 32.06 -2.84
CA ASP A 190 -16.67 31.86 -2.53
C ASP A 190 -17.10 30.39 -2.41
N ALA A 191 -16.41 29.49 -3.11
CA ALA A 191 -16.70 28.08 -3.00
C ALA A 191 -16.38 27.53 -1.61
N ARG A 192 -15.39 28.12 -0.92
CA ARG A 192 -15.00 27.76 0.46
C ARG A 192 -16.11 28.11 1.44
N GLU A 193 -16.66 29.30 1.33
CA GLU A 193 -17.73 29.79 2.21
C GLU A 193 -19.02 28.99 2.03
N LYS A 194 -19.40 28.70 0.78
CA LYS A 194 -20.56 27.85 0.46
C LYS A 194 -20.40 26.43 1.00
N ARG A 195 -19.20 25.84 0.94
CA ARG A 195 -18.91 24.52 1.50
C ARG A 195 -18.94 24.52 3.03
N ALA A 196 -18.41 25.57 3.67
CA ALA A 196 -18.48 25.73 5.12
C ALA A 196 -19.93 25.84 5.61
N ARG A 197 -20.75 26.65 4.95
CA ARG A 197 -22.19 26.77 5.22
C ARG A 197 -22.93 25.45 5.03
N ALA A 198 -22.61 24.69 3.97
CA ALA A 198 -23.22 23.39 3.71
C ALA A 198 -22.85 22.33 4.79
N ARG A 199 -21.61 22.36 5.28
CA ARG A 199 -21.17 21.50 6.41
C ARG A 199 -21.87 21.85 7.71
N ALA A 200 -21.99 23.15 8.03
CA ALA A 200 -22.68 23.64 9.20
C ALA A 200 -24.17 23.26 9.20
N LEU A 201 -24.82 23.29 8.03
CA LEU A 201 -26.21 22.84 7.89
C LEU A 201 -26.35 21.32 8.08
N ARG A 202 -25.41 20.52 7.55
CA ARG A 202 -25.41 19.06 7.76
C ARG A 202 -25.21 18.70 9.23
N SER A 203 -24.28 19.36 9.92
CA SER A 203 -24.05 19.10 11.35
C SER A 203 -25.28 19.47 12.21
N LYS A 204 -25.98 20.58 11.90
CA LYS A 204 -27.24 20.93 12.56
C LYS A 204 -28.35 19.90 12.30
N GLN A 205 -28.43 19.34 11.10
CA GLN A 205 -29.40 18.29 10.79
C GLN A 205 -29.11 16.96 11.49
N LEU A 206 -27.83 16.63 11.64
CA LEU A 206 -27.40 15.43 12.39
C LEU A 206 -27.74 15.58 13.88
N ARG A 207 -27.43 16.73 14.50
CA ARG A 207 -27.77 16.99 15.94
C ARG A 207 -29.28 16.98 16.23
N ARG A 208 -30.13 17.29 15.24
CA ARG A 208 -31.60 17.20 15.39
C ARG A 208 -32.15 15.78 15.20
N ARG A 209 -31.34 14.81 14.82
CA ARG A 209 -31.74 13.41 14.57
C ARG A 209 -31.23 12.45 15.65
N THR A 210 -30.37 12.91 16.53
CA THR A 210 -30.00 12.19 17.76
C THR A 210 -30.95 12.67 18.84
N PRO A 211 -31.85 11.77 19.34
CA PRO A 211 -32.73 12.05 20.48
C PRO A 211 -31.90 12.26 21.75
#